data_8f512042866ab37910bd52fa77b4c097
#
_entry.id   8f512042866ab37910bd52fa77b4c097
#
_cell.length_a   1.000
_cell.length_b   1.000
_cell.length_c   1.000
_cell.angle_alpha   90.00
_cell.angle_beta   90.00
_cell.angle_gamma   90.00
#
_symmetry.space_group_name_H-M   'P 1'
#
loop_
_entity.id
_entity.type
_entity.pdbx_description
1 polymer ?
#
loop_
_entity_poly.entity_id
_entity_poly.type
_entity_poly.pdbx_seq_one_letter_code
_entity_poly.pdbx_strand_id
1 'polypeptide(L)'
;MAPRLDSRARRRAIVDAALPLFARKGFAATTTKEIAQAAGVSEGLIFKHFPSKASLYEAIFLSCVDGDPEYERLIALPPGTATLAQMIQGLVGYFVMQVPADPNERARQRLSIISLLDDGEFMRQVYEGIRSRFLPCFTASIDAAIADGDLVPGPIDAESGLWLAEHLCEMMATVCLSGGTVVPYSCGRPELARRTAWFILRGLGLRDEAITVQERSGHLAFVPPSPPDGGPKNDESTPERAE
;
A
#
# COMPACT_ATOMS: atom_id res chain seq x y z
N MET A 1 16.62 -2.85 32.14
CA MET A 1 15.18 -3.22 32.13
C MET A 1 14.53 -2.48 30.98
N ALA A 2 14.09 -3.18 29.95
CA ALA A 2 13.45 -2.54 28.79
C ALA A 2 12.14 -1.82 29.21
N PRO A 3 11.83 -0.65 28.68
CA PRO A 3 10.62 0.08 29.02
C PRO A 3 9.39 -0.77 28.71
N ARG A 4 8.45 -0.80 29.62
CA ARG A 4 7.21 -1.57 29.48
C ARG A 4 6.37 -0.89 28.41
N LEU A 5 6.28 -1.50 27.22
CA LEU A 5 5.43 -1.02 26.13
C LEU A 5 4.00 -0.79 26.66
N ASP A 6 3.38 0.30 26.23
CA ASP A 6 1.96 0.54 26.49
C ASP A 6 1.08 -0.50 25.72
N SER A 7 -0.20 -0.53 26.01
CA SER A 7 -1.12 -1.52 25.42
C SER A 7 -1.20 -1.41 23.89
N ARG A 8 -1.13 -0.18 23.36
CA ARG A 8 -1.22 0.09 21.91
C ARG A 8 0.06 -0.36 21.19
N ALA A 9 1.22 0.03 21.73
CA ALA A 9 2.52 -0.37 21.20
C ALA A 9 2.70 -1.90 21.24
N ARG A 10 2.20 -2.56 22.28
CA ARG A 10 2.24 -4.02 22.40
C ARG A 10 1.33 -4.71 21.37
N ARG A 11 0.11 -4.19 21.18
CA ARG A 11 -0.81 -4.69 20.16
C ARG A 11 -0.18 -4.61 18.77
N ARG A 12 0.45 -3.48 18.45
CA ARG A 12 1.18 -3.28 17.19
C ARG A 12 2.34 -4.27 17.05
N ALA A 13 3.18 -4.45 18.06
CA ALA A 13 4.29 -5.40 18.03
C ALA A 13 3.84 -6.85 17.78
N ILE A 14 2.67 -7.26 18.28
CA ILE A 14 2.09 -8.59 18.00
C ILE A 14 1.65 -8.69 16.53
N VAL A 15 1.00 -7.65 15.99
CA VAL A 15 0.59 -7.59 14.57
C VAL A 15 1.80 -7.68 13.66
N ASP A 16 2.84 -6.88 13.93
CA ASP A 16 4.08 -6.85 13.14
C ASP A 16 4.82 -8.20 13.15
N ALA A 17 4.80 -8.92 14.29
CA ALA A 17 5.37 -10.26 14.40
C ALA A 17 4.54 -11.34 13.70
N ALA A 18 3.22 -11.19 13.64
CA ALA A 18 2.30 -12.13 13.01
C ALA A 18 2.32 -12.05 11.48
N LEU A 19 2.45 -10.85 10.94
CA LEU A 19 2.41 -10.58 9.49
C LEU A 19 3.34 -11.49 8.68
N PRO A 20 4.67 -11.59 8.95
CA PRO A 20 5.55 -12.45 8.17
C PRO A 20 5.24 -13.95 8.33
N LEU A 21 4.61 -14.37 9.42
CA LEU A 21 4.19 -15.76 9.61
C LEU A 21 3.00 -16.10 8.73
N PHE A 22 1.97 -15.27 8.75
CA PHE A 22 0.81 -15.43 7.87
C PHE A 22 1.19 -15.32 6.39
N ALA A 23 2.08 -14.38 6.05
CA ALA A 23 2.56 -14.21 4.67
C ALA A 23 3.37 -15.40 4.12
N ARG A 24 3.96 -16.23 5.00
CA ARG A 24 4.71 -17.45 4.58
C ARG A 24 3.86 -18.70 4.58
N LYS A 25 2.97 -18.85 5.55
CA LYS A 25 2.28 -20.12 5.84
C LYS A 25 0.78 -20.08 5.53
N GLY A 26 0.23 -18.90 5.28
CA GLY A 26 -1.21 -18.68 5.23
C GLY A 26 -1.89 -18.71 6.62
N PHE A 27 -3.18 -18.42 6.64
CA PHE A 27 -3.96 -18.36 7.86
C PHE A 27 -4.03 -19.73 8.57
N ALA A 28 -4.37 -20.79 7.84
CA ALA A 28 -4.63 -22.11 8.45
C ALA A 28 -3.39 -22.69 9.14
N ALA A 29 -2.22 -22.63 8.50
CA ALA A 29 -0.99 -23.25 9.00
C ALA A 29 -0.22 -22.40 10.04
N THR A 30 -0.59 -21.15 10.28
CA THR A 30 0.03 -20.30 11.30
C THR A 30 -0.65 -20.53 12.65
N THR A 31 0.15 -20.76 13.71
CA THR A 31 -0.35 -21.00 15.06
C THR A 31 -0.12 -19.78 15.96
N THR A 32 -1.00 -19.58 16.96
CA THR A 32 -0.85 -18.53 17.99
C THR A 32 0.42 -18.72 18.82
N LYS A 33 0.86 -19.95 19.02
CA LYS A 33 2.11 -20.27 19.70
C LYS A 33 3.34 -19.75 18.94
N GLU A 34 3.40 -19.94 17.63
CA GLU A 34 4.48 -19.39 16.77
C GLU A 34 4.48 -17.86 16.79
N ILE A 35 3.31 -17.25 16.75
CA ILE A 35 3.17 -15.79 16.85
C ILE A 35 3.65 -15.28 18.20
N ALA A 36 3.29 -15.95 19.30
CA ALA A 36 3.75 -15.61 20.65
C ALA A 36 5.27 -15.67 20.75
N GLN A 37 5.87 -16.72 20.21
CA GLN A 37 7.33 -16.87 20.17
C GLN A 37 8.00 -15.76 19.35
N ALA A 38 7.45 -15.43 18.17
CA ALA A 38 7.99 -14.37 17.31
C ALA A 38 7.85 -12.98 17.94
N ALA A 39 6.76 -12.72 18.63
CA ALA A 39 6.50 -11.46 19.33
C ALA A 39 7.21 -11.34 20.70
N GLY A 40 7.88 -12.40 21.17
CA GLY A 40 8.51 -12.44 22.50
C GLY A 40 7.53 -12.30 23.67
N VAL A 41 6.31 -12.83 23.52
CA VAL A 41 5.22 -12.74 24.51
C VAL A 41 4.64 -14.12 24.84
N SER A 42 3.81 -14.20 25.90
CA SER A 42 3.04 -15.40 26.16
C SER A 42 1.81 -15.50 25.24
N GLU A 43 1.38 -16.71 24.94
CA GLU A 43 0.17 -16.95 24.15
C GLU A 43 -1.08 -16.35 24.84
N GLY A 44 -1.15 -16.40 26.18
CA GLY A 44 -2.19 -15.74 26.96
C GLY A 44 -2.23 -14.22 26.80
N LEU A 45 -1.07 -13.60 26.55
CA LEU A 45 -1.03 -12.16 26.25
C LEU A 45 -1.56 -11.85 24.84
N ILE A 46 -1.36 -12.73 23.87
CA ILE A 46 -1.98 -12.61 22.54
C ILE A 46 -3.51 -12.61 22.70
N PHE A 47 -4.06 -13.60 23.40
CA PHE A 47 -5.51 -13.70 23.60
C PHE A 47 -6.11 -12.54 24.41
N LYS A 48 -5.31 -11.88 25.24
CA LYS A 48 -5.73 -10.64 25.92
C LYS A 48 -5.93 -9.48 24.95
N HIS A 49 -5.16 -9.40 23.89
CA HIS A 49 -5.23 -8.32 22.87
C HIS A 49 -6.09 -8.69 21.67
N PHE A 50 -6.16 -9.97 21.35
CA PHE A 50 -6.86 -10.53 20.19
C PHE A 50 -7.61 -11.79 20.63
N PRO A 51 -8.95 -11.74 20.76
CA PRO A 51 -9.74 -12.87 21.26
C PRO A 51 -9.60 -14.16 20.44
N SER A 52 -9.17 -14.04 19.18
CA SER A 52 -8.97 -15.18 18.28
C SER A 52 -7.81 -14.91 17.30
N LYS A 53 -7.34 -15.97 16.63
CA LYS A 53 -6.40 -15.84 15.53
C LYS A 53 -6.99 -15.02 14.37
N ALA A 54 -8.30 -15.14 14.13
CA ALA A 54 -9.03 -14.37 13.13
C ALA A 54 -9.00 -12.87 13.45
N SER A 55 -9.25 -12.48 14.71
CA SER A 55 -9.19 -11.05 15.10
C SER A 55 -7.77 -10.44 15.02
N LEU A 56 -6.72 -11.27 15.16
CA LEU A 56 -5.36 -10.84 14.91
C LEU A 56 -5.10 -10.68 13.39
N TYR A 57 -5.61 -11.59 12.59
CA TYR A 57 -5.50 -11.53 11.13
C TYR A 57 -6.23 -10.29 10.57
N GLU A 58 -7.45 -10.03 11.05
CA GLU A 58 -8.19 -8.80 10.77
C GLU A 58 -7.42 -7.54 11.20
N ALA A 59 -6.74 -7.58 12.34
CA ALA A 59 -5.94 -6.44 12.79
C ALA A 59 -4.73 -6.13 11.92
N ILE A 60 -4.18 -7.11 11.19
CA ILE A 60 -3.16 -6.87 10.17
C ILE A 60 -3.75 -6.03 9.05
N PHE A 61 -4.95 -6.36 8.59
CA PHE A 61 -5.70 -5.59 7.61
C PHE A 61 -5.98 -4.16 8.11
N LEU A 62 -6.59 -4.03 9.29
CA LEU A 62 -6.92 -2.72 9.84
C LEU A 62 -5.67 -1.83 10.03
N SER A 63 -4.50 -2.42 10.27
CA SER A 63 -3.24 -1.66 10.34
C SER A 63 -2.77 -1.10 9.00
N CYS A 64 -3.33 -1.56 7.87
CA CYS A 64 -3.05 -1.02 6.54
C CYS A 64 -3.95 0.17 6.19
N VAL A 65 -5.13 0.25 6.83
CA VAL A 65 -6.21 1.18 6.45
C VAL A 65 -6.55 2.15 7.58
N ASP A 66 -6.41 1.72 8.85
CA ASP A 66 -6.79 2.53 10.01
C ASP A 66 -5.62 3.37 10.53
N GLY A 67 -5.81 4.69 10.45
CA GLY A 67 -4.93 5.66 11.11
C GLY A 67 -3.68 6.04 10.34
N ASP A 68 -3.63 5.81 9.02
CA ASP A 68 -2.66 6.46 8.16
C ASP A 68 -3.07 7.94 7.98
N PRO A 69 -2.30 8.90 8.53
CA PRO A 69 -2.64 10.33 8.43
C PRO A 69 -2.73 10.83 6.98
N GLU A 70 -1.93 10.25 6.07
CA GLU A 70 -1.93 10.62 4.66
C GLU A 70 -3.23 10.18 3.98
N TYR A 71 -3.69 9.00 4.32
CA TYR A 71 -4.95 8.46 3.86
C TYR A 71 -6.14 9.33 4.34
N GLU A 72 -6.21 9.61 5.65
CA GLU A 72 -7.27 10.47 6.20
C GLU A 72 -7.25 11.88 5.60
N ARG A 73 -6.04 12.39 5.31
CA ARG A 73 -5.88 13.67 4.62
C ARG A 73 -6.46 13.63 3.21
N LEU A 74 -6.19 12.57 2.44
CA LEU A 74 -6.65 12.43 1.06
C LEU A 74 -8.18 12.40 0.96
N ILE A 75 -8.84 11.61 1.80
CA ILE A 75 -10.31 11.49 1.76
C ILE A 75 -11.03 12.72 2.31
N ALA A 76 -10.34 13.58 3.04
CA ALA A 76 -10.86 14.86 3.55
C ALA A 76 -10.69 16.03 2.56
N LEU A 77 -9.97 15.84 1.44
CA LEU A 77 -9.81 16.89 0.44
C LEU A 77 -11.14 17.21 -0.26
N PRO A 78 -11.34 18.46 -0.67
CA PRO A 78 -12.49 18.82 -1.52
C PRO A 78 -12.46 18.00 -2.81
N PRO A 79 -13.59 17.43 -3.26
CA PRO A 79 -13.67 16.73 -4.53
C PRO A 79 -13.22 17.60 -5.71
N GLY A 80 -12.46 17.02 -6.65
CA GLY A 80 -11.97 17.74 -7.83
C GLY A 80 -10.87 16.99 -8.57
N THR A 81 -10.44 17.52 -9.71
CA THR A 81 -9.37 16.97 -10.55
C THR A 81 -8.06 16.78 -9.76
N ALA A 82 -7.69 17.74 -8.90
CA ALA A 82 -6.50 17.67 -8.08
C ALA A 82 -6.58 16.54 -7.04
N THR A 83 -7.73 16.35 -6.41
CA THR A 83 -7.96 15.27 -5.46
C THR A 83 -7.93 13.91 -6.14
N LEU A 84 -8.58 13.77 -7.31
CA LEU A 84 -8.51 12.55 -8.12
C LEU A 84 -7.05 12.20 -8.47
N ALA A 85 -6.26 13.18 -8.92
CA ALA A 85 -4.85 12.97 -9.23
C ALA A 85 -4.03 12.53 -8.00
N GLN A 86 -4.25 13.15 -6.83
CA GLN A 86 -3.57 12.77 -5.59
C GLN A 86 -3.98 11.38 -5.09
N MET A 87 -5.26 10.99 -5.24
CA MET A 87 -5.71 9.62 -4.91
C MET A 87 -5.00 8.57 -5.78
N ILE A 88 -4.89 8.81 -7.09
CA ILE A 88 -4.15 7.93 -8.00
C ILE A 88 -2.65 7.97 -7.70
N GLN A 89 -2.07 9.13 -7.36
CA GLN A 89 -0.67 9.24 -6.94
C GLN A 89 -0.40 8.42 -5.67
N GLY A 90 -1.27 8.49 -4.66
CA GLY A 90 -1.15 7.69 -3.44
C GLY A 90 -1.22 6.19 -3.72
N LEU A 91 -2.20 5.75 -4.52
CA LEU A 91 -2.36 4.35 -4.92
C LEU A 91 -1.12 3.81 -5.65
N VAL A 92 -0.68 4.51 -6.70
CA VAL A 92 0.50 4.13 -7.49
C VAL A 92 1.77 4.21 -6.64
N GLY A 93 1.91 5.24 -5.82
CA GLY A 93 3.03 5.42 -4.89
C GLY A 93 3.17 4.26 -3.92
N TYR A 94 2.07 3.83 -3.33
CA TYR A 94 2.06 2.67 -2.44
C TYR A 94 2.53 1.40 -3.15
N PHE A 95 1.86 0.99 -4.23
CA PHE A 95 2.15 -0.29 -4.88
C PHE A 95 3.47 -0.31 -5.66
N VAL A 96 3.82 0.77 -6.37
CA VAL A 96 5.00 0.79 -7.24
C VAL A 96 6.27 1.21 -6.50
N MET A 97 6.15 2.07 -5.46
CA MET A 97 7.30 2.61 -4.75
C MET A 97 7.49 1.97 -3.37
N GLN A 98 6.44 1.96 -2.52
CA GLN A 98 6.57 1.51 -1.12
C GLN A 98 6.62 -0.01 -1.00
N VAL A 99 5.68 -0.76 -1.59
CA VAL A 99 5.65 -2.22 -1.50
C VAL A 99 6.98 -2.85 -1.89
N PRO A 100 7.65 -2.49 -2.99
CA PRO A 100 8.95 -3.06 -3.33
C PRO A 100 10.10 -2.64 -2.40
N ALA A 101 9.98 -1.52 -1.71
CA ALA A 101 11.03 -0.98 -0.85
C ALA A 101 10.97 -1.51 0.59
N ASP A 102 9.76 -1.78 1.12
CA ASP A 102 9.54 -2.18 2.51
C ASP A 102 9.29 -3.69 2.63
N PRO A 103 10.09 -4.44 3.44
CA PRO A 103 9.85 -5.85 3.68
C PRO A 103 8.49 -6.19 4.28
N ASN A 104 7.92 -5.31 5.12
CA ASN A 104 6.60 -5.51 5.72
C ASN A 104 5.50 -5.33 4.68
N GLU A 105 5.62 -4.32 3.80
CA GLU A 105 4.66 -4.12 2.72
C GLU A 105 4.72 -5.26 1.70
N ARG A 106 5.92 -5.79 1.39
CA ARG A 106 6.04 -7.03 0.61
C ARG A 106 5.37 -8.23 1.28
N ALA A 107 5.45 -8.33 2.61
CA ALA A 107 4.77 -9.41 3.34
C ALA A 107 3.25 -9.23 3.29
N ARG A 108 2.73 -8.00 3.40
CA ARG A 108 1.30 -7.68 3.21
C ARG A 108 0.83 -8.06 1.82
N GLN A 109 1.54 -7.63 0.78
CA GLN A 109 1.22 -7.97 -0.61
C GLN A 109 1.21 -9.49 -0.84
N ARG A 110 2.17 -10.22 -0.27
CA ARG A 110 2.17 -11.69 -0.34
C ARG A 110 0.94 -12.28 0.35
N LEU A 111 0.54 -11.72 1.50
CA LEU A 111 -0.65 -12.17 2.23
C LEU A 111 -1.92 -11.94 1.42
N SER A 112 -2.04 -10.81 0.74
CA SER A 112 -3.14 -10.50 -0.18
C SER A 112 -3.27 -11.57 -1.27
N ILE A 113 -2.16 -11.87 -1.95
CA ILE A 113 -2.16 -12.90 -3.01
C ILE A 113 -2.50 -14.29 -2.47
N ILE A 114 -1.96 -14.67 -1.32
CA ILE A 114 -2.30 -15.98 -0.69
C ILE A 114 -3.79 -16.04 -0.37
N SER A 115 -4.38 -14.98 0.18
CA SER A 115 -5.81 -14.94 0.44
C SER A 115 -6.65 -15.08 -0.84
N LEU A 116 -6.27 -14.41 -1.93
CA LEU A 116 -6.98 -14.53 -3.22
C LEU A 116 -6.88 -15.95 -3.81
N LEU A 117 -5.82 -16.68 -3.53
CA LEU A 117 -5.62 -18.06 -3.98
C LEU A 117 -6.28 -19.10 -3.06
N ASP A 118 -6.68 -18.72 -1.84
CA ASP A 118 -7.32 -19.59 -0.85
C ASP A 118 -8.83 -19.31 -0.83
N ASP A 119 -9.38 -18.69 0.23
CA ASP A 119 -10.81 -18.43 0.41
C ASP A 119 -11.25 -16.99 0.07
N GLY A 120 -10.31 -16.10 -0.14
CA GLY A 120 -10.52 -14.68 -0.43
C GLY A 120 -11.06 -13.86 0.74
N GLU A 121 -11.22 -14.44 1.94
CA GLU A 121 -11.90 -13.79 3.06
C GLU A 121 -11.18 -12.52 3.51
N PHE A 122 -9.84 -12.57 3.61
CA PHE A 122 -9.04 -11.40 3.97
C PHE A 122 -9.19 -10.28 2.93
N MET A 123 -9.07 -10.60 1.64
CA MET A 123 -9.19 -9.59 0.59
C MET A 123 -10.61 -9.05 0.45
N ARG A 124 -11.63 -9.83 0.75
CA ARG A 124 -13.01 -9.33 0.79
C ARG A 124 -13.18 -8.21 1.82
N GLN A 125 -12.58 -8.36 3.00
CA GLN A 125 -12.59 -7.32 4.04
C GLN A 125 -11.77 -6.09 3.61
N VAL A 126 -10.60 -6.30 2.96
CA VAL A 126 -9.78 -5.22 2.39
C VAL A 126 -10.59 -4.41 1.40
N TYR A 127 -11.18 -5.05 0.41
CA TYR A 127 -11.95 -4.38 -0.65
C TYR A 127 -13.20 -3.67 -0.10
N GLU A 128 -13.90 -4.24 0.88
CA GLU A 128 -15.01 -3.55 1.52
C GLU A 128 -14.55 -2.31 2.30
N GLY A 129 -13.40 -2.36 2.96
CA GLY A 129 -12.79 -1.21 3.61
C GLY A 129 -12.43 -0.10 2.62
N ILE A 130 -11.81 -0.44 1.48
CA ILE A 130 -11.50 0.49 0.40
C ILE A 130 -12.80 1.08 -0.18
N ARG A 131 -13.77 0.24 -0.49
CA ARG A 131 -15.06 0.65 -1.04
C ARG A 131 -15.78 1.64 -0.15
N SER A 132 -15.90 1.35 1.13
CA SER A 132 -16.64 2.20 2.06
C SER A 132 -15.99 3.56 2.30
N ARG A 133 -14.66 3.66 2.23
CA ARG A 133 -13.92 4.87 2.57
C ARG A 133 -13.50 5.70 1.35
N PHE A 134 -12.99 5.05 0.29
CA PHE A 134 -12.45 5.77 -0.88
C PHE A 134 -13.48 6.07 -1.95
N LEU A 135 -14.37 5.12 -2.22
CA LEU A 135 -15.28 5.25 -3.36
C LEU A 135 -16.13 6.53 -3.32
N PRO A 136 -16.65 7.00 -2.16
CA PRO A 136 -17.43 8.24 -2.12
C PRO A 136 -16.63 9.47 -2.58
N CYS A 137 -15.40 9.64 -2.07
CA CYS A 137 -14.54 10.76 -2.45
C CYS A 137 -14.05 10.63 -3.90
N PHE A 138 -13.72 9.41 -4.33
CA PHE A 138 -13.29 9.11 -5.68
C PHE A 138 -14.40 9.43 -6.70
N THR A 139 -15.63 8.99 -6.46
CA THR A 139 -16.80 9.28 -7.30
C THR A 139 -17.06 10.78 -7.37
N ALA A 140 -17.12 11.45 -6.22
CA ALA A 140 -17.33 12.89 -6.19
C ALA A 140 -16.24 13.68 -6.93
N SER A 141 -14.99 13.19 -6.90
CA SER A 141 -13.87 13.83 -7.62
C SER A 141 -13.96 13.63 -9.13
N ILE A 142 -14.44 12.45 -9.59
CA ILE A 142 -14.74 12.21 -11.01
C ILE A 142 -15.87 13.15 -11.47
N ASP A 143 -16.97 13.24 -10.71
CA ASP A 143 -18.10 14.11 -11.05
C ASP A 143 -17.68 15.57 -11.15
N ALA A 144 -16.86 16.05 -10.21
CA ALA A 144 -16.31 17.40 -10.25
C ALA A 144 -15.40 17.61 -11.47
N ALA A 145 -14.51 16.67 -11.79
CA ALA A 145 -13.63 16.75 -12.95
C ALA A 145 -14.42 16.75 -14.28
N ILE A 146 -15.55 16.05 -14.33
CA ILE A 146 -16.49 16.13 -15.48
C ILE A 146 -17.11 17.52 -15.57
N ALA A 147 -17.59 18.04 -14.45
CA ALA A 147 -18.21 19.37 -14.40
C ALA A 147 -17.26 20.51 -14.82
N ASP A 148 -15.98 20.38 -14.46
CA ASP A 148 -14.91 21.31 -14.82
C ASP A 148 -14.44 21.14 -16.28
N GLY A 149 -14.88 20.07 -16.98
CA GLY A 149 -14.47 19.76 -18.35
C GLY A 149 -13.08 19.12 -18.46
N ASP A 150 -12.47 18.76 -17.35
CA ASP A 150 -11.17 18.10 -17.27
C ASP A 150 -11.24 16.60 -17.59
N LEU A 151 -12.41 15.99 -17.40
CA LEU A 151 -12.66 14.56 -17.64
C LEU A 151 -13.79 14.37 -18.65
N VAL A 152 -13.57 13.48 -19.63
CA VAL A 152 -14.57 13.07 -20.61
C VAL A 152 -15.25 11.79 -20.13
N PRO A 153 -16.57 11.78 -19.89
CA PRO A 153 -17.27 10.58 -19.50
C PRO A 153 -17.11 9.46 -20.51
N GLY A 154 -16.77 8.27 -20.02
CA GLY A 154 -16.61 7.04 -20.81
C GLY A 154 -17.55 5.94 -20.35
N PRO A 155 -17.35 4.71 -20.82
CA PRO A 155 -18.16 3.54 -20.45
C PRO A 155 -17.78 2.98 -19.05
N ILE A 156 -16.74 3.49 -18.42
CA ILE A 156 -16.23 3.02 -17.14
C ILE A 156 -16.82 3.88 -16.04
N ASP A 157 -17.64 3.30 -15.16
CA ASP A 157 -18.13 3.97 -13.96
C ASP A 157 -17.01 4.12 -12.90
N ALA A 158 -17.25 4.98 -11.89
CA ALA A 158 -16.25 5.30 -10.86
C ALA A 158 -15.80 4.05 -10.08
N GLU A 159 -16.71 3.15 -9.71
CA GLU A 159 -16.36 1.93 -8.96
C GLU A 159 -15.50 0.99 -9.80
N SER A 160 -15.88 0.72 -11.05
CA SER A 160 -15.08 -0.07 -11.98
C SER A 160 -13.71 0.56 -12.23
N GLY A 161 -13.66 1.89 -12.37
CA GLY A 161 -12.41 2.63 -12.56
C GLY A 161 -11.47 2.51 -11.37
N LEU A 162 -11.99 2.58 -10.13
CA LEU A 162 -11.23 2.37 -8.91
C LEU A 162 -10.61 0.96 -8.87
N TRP A 163 -11.43 -0.07 -9.13
CA TRP A 163 -10.95 -1.46 -9.10
C TRP A 163 -9.95 -1.77 -10.20
N LEU A 164 -10.13 -1.25 -11.40
CA LEU A 164 -9.16 -1.42 -12.50
C LEU A 164 -7.82 -0.76 -12.16
N ALA A 165 -7.84 0.44 -11.55
CA ALA A 165 -6.63 1.12 -11.12
C ALA A 165 -5.91 0.34 -10.01
N GLU A 166 -6.64 -0.15 -9.02
CA GLU A 166 -6.12 -0.93 -7.91
C GLU A 166 -5.51 -2.25 -8.39
N HIS A 167 -6.24 -3.05 -9.17
CA HIS A 167 -5.76 -4.34 -9.66
C HIS A 167 -4.52 -4.20 -10.56
N LEU A 168 -4.44 -3.14 -11.38
CA LEU A 168 -3.24 -2.86 -12.15
C LEU A 168 -2.04 -2.63 -11.24
N CYS A 169 -2.20 -1.78 -10.21
CA CYS A 169 -1.13 -1.46 -9.27
C CYS A 169 -0.75 -2.67 -8.41
N GLU A 170 -1.73 -3.43 -7.93
CA GLU A 170 -1.52 -4.65 -7.16
C GLU A 170 -0.71 -5.69 -7.95
N MET A 171 -1.04 -5.88 -9.24
CA MET A 171 -0.27 -6.79 -10.10
C MET A 171 1.17 -6.30 -10.31
N MET A 172 1.38 -4.99 -10.47
CA MET A 172 2.73 -4.41 -10.60
C MET A 172 3.57 -4.63 -9.34
N ALA A 173 2.97 -4.54 -8.15
CA ALA A 173 3.63 -4.89 -6.89
C ALA A 173 3.92 -6.40 -6.80
N THR A 174 2.95 -7.22 -7.22
CA THR A 174 3.04 -8.69 -7.14
C THR A 174 4.22 -9.24 -7.95
N VAL A 175 4.46 -8.74 -9.16
CA VAL A 175 5.61 -9.19 -9.98
C VAL A 175 6.97 -8.82 -9.38
N CYS A 176 7.01 -7.94 -8.37
CA CYS A 176 8.23 -7.59 -7.65
C CYS A 176 8.51 -8.50 -6.42
N LEU A 177 7.58 -9.40 -6.05
CA LEU A 177 7.72 -10.24 -4.86
C LEU A 177 8.74 -11.36 -4.98
N SER A 178 9.12 -11.74 -6.19
CA SER A 178 10.05 -12.85 -6.47
C SER A 178 11.51 -12.54 -6.12
N GLY A 179 11.84 -11.32 -5.71
CA GLY A 179 13.22 -10.90 -5.39
C GLY A 179 14.11 -10.67 -6.61
N GLY A 180 13.60 -10.91 -7.83
CA GLY A 180 14.25 -10.65 -9.11
C GLY A 180 13.36 -9.89 -10.07
N THR A 181 13.92 -9.44 -11.19
CA THR A 181 13.17 -8.76 -12.24
C THR A 181 12.39 -9.79 -13.07
N VAL A 182 11.09 -9.89 -12.85
CA VAL A 182 10.18 -10.73 -13.65
C VAL A 182 9.75 -9.99 -14.92
N VAL A 183 9.46 -8.68 -14.80
CA VAL A 183 9.11 -7.82 -15.93
C VAL A 183 10.21 -6.75 -16.08
N PRO A 184 10.97 -6.73 -17.19
CA PRO A 184 12.03 -5.77 -17.40
C PRO A 184 11.46 -4.44 -17.91
N TYR A 185 11.03 -3.59 -17.00
CA TYR A 185 10.66 -2.21 -17.37
C TYR A 185 11.90 -1.42 -17.81
N SER A 186 11.79 -0.66 -18.89
CA SER A 186 12.88 0.13 -19.48
C SER A 186 13.21 1.44 -18.72
N CYS A 187 12.62 1.65 -17.54
CA CYS A 187 12.78 2.87 -16.75
C CYS A 187 12.88 2.57 -15.26
N GLY A 188 13.40 3.51 -14.49
CA GLY A 188 13.42 3.43 -13.03
C GLY A 188 12.03 3.55 -12.41
N ARG A 189 11.89 3.16 -11.14
CA ARG A 189 10.61 3.12 -10.43
C ARG A 189 9.84 4.46 -10.40
N PRO A 190 10.47 5.63 -10.13
CA PRO A 190 9.75 6.89 -10.14
C PRO A 190 9.11 7.20 -11.49
N GLU A 191 9.83 6.92 -12.57
CA GLU A 191 9.32 7.12 -13.93
C GLU A 191 8.24 6.09 -14.29
N LEU A 192 8.39 4.84 -13.83
CA LEU A 192 7.35 3.82 -13.98
C LEU A 192 6.07 4.25 -13.25
N ALA A 193 6.18 4.72 -12.01
CA ALA A 193 5.05 5.20 -11.24
C ALA A 193 4.35 6.38 -11.95
N ARG A 194 5.10 7.35 -12.45
CA ARG A 194 4.57 8.47 -13.23
C ARG A 194 3.79 7.99 -14.46
N ARG A 195 4.37 7.08 -15.24
CA ARG A 195 3.70 6.50 -16.44
C ARG A 195 2.45 5.71 -16.06
N THR A 196 2.48 4.99 -14.97
CA THR A 196 1.31 4.23 -14.48
C THR A 196 0.18 5.17 -14.06
N ALA A 197 0.48 6.25 -13.33
CA ALA A 197 -0.52 7.26 -12.98
C ALA A 197 -1.12 7.92 -14.22
N TRP A 198 -0.31 8.28 -15.22
CA TRP A 198 -0.78 8.78 -16.52
C TRP A 198 -1.72 7.79 -17.21
N PHE A 199 -1.33 6.52 -17.28
CA PHE A 199 -2.14 5.48 -17.91
C PHE A 199 -3.50 5.33 -17.21
N ILE A 200 -3.54 5.32 -15.87
CA ILE A 200 -4.76 5.20 -15.10
C ILE A 200 -5.66 6.43 -15.31
N LEU A 201 -5.11 7.64 -15.15
CA LEU A 201 -5.89 8.88 -15.27
C LEU A 201 -6.49 9.04 -16.68
N ARG A 202 -5.75 8.69 -17.73
CA ARG A 202 -6.29 8.65 -19.10
C ARG A 202 -7.35 7.56 -19.27
N GLY A 203 -7.15 6.40 -18.65
CA GLY A 203 -8.14 5.31 -18.63
C GLY A 203 -9.45 5.72 -17.97
N LEU A 204 -9.39 6.57 -16.94
CA LEU A 204 -10.55 7.17 -16.30
C LEU A 204 -11.21 8.27 -17.15
N GLY A 205 -10.56 8.74 -18.20
CA GLY A 205 -11.08 9.77 -19.11
C GLY A 205 -10.53 11.17 -18.89
N LEU A 206 -9.52 11.34 -18.02
CA LEU A 206 -8.90 12.65 -17.79
C LEU A 206 -8.16 13.10 -19.06
N ARG A 207 -8.30 14.38 -19.40
CA ARG A 207 -7.63 14.99 -20.57
C ARG A 207 -6.14 15.17 -20.30
N ASP A 208 -5.31 15.08 -21.34
CA ASP A 208 -3.86 15.20 -21.22
C ASP A 208 -3.43 16.58 -20.65
N GLU A 209 -4.17 17.64 -21.02
CA GLU A 209 -3.95 18.99 -20.51
C GLU A 209 -4.17 19.04 -18.99
N ALA A 210 -5.26 18.44 -18.50
CA ALA A 210 -5.59 18.37 -17.08
C ALA A 210 -4.53 17.56 -16.31
N ILE A 211 -4.08 16.40 -16.83
CA ILE A 211 -3.02 15.61 -16.22
C ILE A 211 -1.71 16.43 -16.15
N THR A 212 -1.37 17.12 -17.22
CA THR A 212 -0.15 17.97 -17.28
C THR A 212 -0.20 19.08 -16.23
N VAL A 213 -1.36 19.69 -15.98
CA VAL A 213 -1.55 20.67 -14.91
C VAL A 213 -1.27 20.05 -13.54
N GLN A 214 -1.77 18.83 -13.28
CA GLN A 214 -1.55 18.14 -12.01
C GLN A 214 -0.07 17.75 -11.81
N GLU A 215 0.64 17.35 -12.86
CA GLU A 215 2.10 17.11 -12.77
C GLU A 215 2.87 18.38 -12.39
N ARG A 216 2.58 19.49 -13.05
CA ARG A 216 3.25 20.79 -12.77
C ARG A 216 2.93 21.31 -11.38
N SER A 217 1.76 20.99 -10.84
CA SER A 217 1.36 21.34 -9.47
C SER A 217 1.95 20.42 -8.40
N GLY A 218 2.70 19.37 -8.80
CA GLY A 218 3.32 18.42 -7.89
C GLY A 218 2.38 17.32 -7.36
N HIS A 219 1.12 17.27 -7.81
CA HIS A 219 0.15 16.26 -7.38
C HIS A 219 0.41 14.87 -7.94
N LEU A 220 1.37 14.72 -8.87
CA LEU A 220 1.83 13.46 -9.44
C LEU A 220 3.34 13.26 -9.24
N ALA A 221 3.89 13.80 -8.15
CA ALA A 221 5.30 13.62 -7.81
C ALA A 221 5.53 12.26 -7.14
N PHE A 222 6.52 11.51 -7.61
CA PHE A 222 6.94 10.23 -7.05
C PHE A 222 8.39 10.33 -6.56
N VAL A 223 8.54 10.45 -5.25
CA VAL A 223 9.85 10.53 -4.58
C VAL A 223 10.19 9.15 -4.04
N PRO A 224 11.44 8.66 -4.24
CA PRO A 224 11.86 7.41 -3.62
C PRO A 224 11.67 7.48 -2.09
N PRO A 225 11.19 6.40 -1.44
CA PRO A 225 11.12 6.35 0.00
C PRO A 225 12.53 6.53 0.59
N SER A 226 12.62 7.28 1.69
CA SER A 226 13.88 7.41 2.41
C SER A 226 14.37 6.04 2.85
N PRO A 227 15.68 5.76 2.77
CA PRO A 227 16.20 4.49 3.27
C PRO A 227 15.86 4.36 4.75
N PRO A 228 15.55 3.14 5.25
CA PRO A 228 15.25 2.92 6.65
C PRO A 228 16.45 3.39 7.50
N ASP A 229 16.17 4.18 8.53
CA ASP A 229 17.18 4.63 9.50
C ASP A 229 17.86 3.41 10.12
N GLY A 230 19.15 3.19 9.81
CA GLY A 230 19.95 2.13 10.46
C GLY A 230 20.79 1.24 9.56
N GLY A 231 21.00 1.54 8.29
CA GLY A 231 22.02 0.84 7.48
C GLY A 231 23.45 1.30 7.86
N PRO A 232 24.47 0.36 7.94
CA PRO A 232 25.84 0.76 8.24
C PRO A 232 26.31 1.76 7.18
N LYS A 233 26.83 2.90 7.62
CA LYS A 233 27.58 3.82 6.76
C LYS A 233 28.78 3.06 6.22
N ASN A 234 28.77 2.73 4.93
CA ASN A 234 29.97 2.27 4.26
C ASN A 234 30.96 3.44 4.27
N ASP A 235 31.94 3.33 5.14
CA ASP A 235 33.13 4.17 5.17
C ASP A 235 33.96 3.78 3.94
N GLU A 236 33.73 4.43 2.81
CA GLU A 236 34.63 4.38 1.66
C GLU A 236 35.89 5.18 1.97
N SER A 237 36.72 4.68 2.85
CA SER A 237 38.14 5.06 2.91
C SER A 237 38.89 4.16 1.94
N THR A 238 39.00 4.61 0.71
CA THR A 238 39.95 4.09 -0.28
C THR A 238 41.38 4.37 0.22
N PRO A 239 42.24 3.38 0.41
CA PRO A 239 43.66 3.65 0.62
C PRO A 239 44.29 4.01 -0.75
N GLU A 240 44.82 5.22 -0.85
CA GLU A 240 45.80 5.59 -1.86
C GLU A 240 46.93 4.57 -1.89
N ARG A 241 47.14 3.93 -3.03
CA ARG A 241 48.40 3.21 -3.30
C ARG A 241 49.40 4.24 -3.83
N ALA A 242 50.38 4.53 -2.99
CA ALA A 242 51.66 5.04 -3.42
C ALA A 242 52.52 3.90 -4.02
N GLU A 243 53.21 4.22 -5.07
CA GLU A 243 54.29 3.65 -5.87
C GLU A 243 53.91 3.10 -7.22
#